data_66f8f15929a029c04969d9cde8b93276
#
_entry.id   66f8f15929a029c04969d9cde8b93276
#
_cell.length_a   1.000
_cell.length_b   1.000
_cell.length_c   1.000
_cell.angle_alpha   90.00
_cell.angle_beta   90.00
_cell.angle_gamma   90.00
#
_symmetry.space_group_name_H-M   'P 1'
#
loop_
_entity.id
_entity.type
_entity.pdbx_description
1 polymer ?
#
loop_
_entity_poly.entity_id
_entity_poly.type
_entity_poly.pdbx_seq_one_letter_code
_entity_poly.pdbx_strand_id
1 'polypeptide(L)'
;DLHLCDRRQRQMCIRDSFISLMEDSGYMARAAFIMDKIMHKMGLHGKSFIPLIMGFGCNVPAIMASRTIENRKSRLVTMLINPLMSCSARLPIYLLLVGAFFPNNASLVLLIIYAIGILLAVVMARLFCRFLVKGDDTPFVMELPPYRIPTSKSIFRHTWEKGAQYLRKMGGIIMVASIVIWALGYYPDHDAYQDVAEQQENSYIGRIGKAVEPVIEPLGFDWKLGVGILSGVGAKELVVSTLGVLYADDAEADAVSLGERIPITPLVAFGYMVFVLIYFPCIATLAAIK
;
A
#
# COMPACT_ATOMS: atom_id res chain seq x y z
N ASP A 1 -17.41 12.36 -0.14
CA ASP A 1 -16.29 11.73 -0.91
C ASP A 1 -15.26 12.75 -1.40
N LEU A 2 -15.66 13.93 -1.86
CA LEU A 2 -14.75 15.01 -2.27
C LEU A 2 -13.87 15.50 -1.09
N HIS A 3 -14.41 15.57 0.12
CA HIS A 3 -13.66 15.98 1.32
C HIS A 3 -12.60 14.96 1.77
N LEU A 4 -12.83 13.67 1.53
CA LEU A 4 -11.85 12.61 1.81
C LEU A 4 -10.70 12.63 0.80
N CYS A 5 -10.99 12.93 -0.46
CA CYS A 5 -9.99 13.10 -1.51
C CYS A 5 -9.08 14.33 -1.22
N ASP A 6 -9.67 15.46 -0.81
CA ASP A 6 -8.94 16.68 -0.45
C ASP A 6 -8.03 16.47 0.77
N ARG A 7 -8.49 15.79 1.81
CA ARG A 7 -7.65 15.43 2.98
C ARG A 7 -6.46 14.56 2.61
N ARG A 8 -6.66 13.57 1.73
CA ARG A 8 -5.57 12.67 1.30
C ARG A 8 -4.55 13.40 0.44
N GLN A 9 -4.99 14.25 -0.48
CA GLN A 9 -4.08 15.06 -1.28
C GLN A 9 -3.25 15.99 -0.39
N ARG A 10 -3.84 16.62 0.62
CA ARG A 10 -3.10 17.43 1.60
C ARG A 10 -2.06 16.62 2.38
N GLN A 11 -2.42 15.43 2.86
CA GLN A 11 -1.47 14.56 3.56
C GLN A 11 -0.31 14.11 2.65
N MET A 12 -0.57 13.79 1.39
CA MET A 12 0.48 13.48 0.42
C MET A 12 1.39 14.68 0.18
N CYS A 13 0.83 15.86 -0.05
CA CYS A 13 1.62 17.09 -0.27
C CYS A 13 2.47 17.45 0.95
N ILE A 14 1.93 17.37 2.17
CA ILE A 14 2.66 17.65 3.40
C ILE A 14 3.83 16.68 3.56
N ARG A 15 3.56 15.37 3.39
CA ARG A 15 4.60 14.34 3.50
C ARG A 15 5.68 14.49 2.44
N ASP A 16 5.30 14.74 1.19
CA ASP A 16 6.23 14.88 0.09
C ASP A 16 7.07 16.16 0.23
N SER A 17 6.47 17.23 0.76
CA SER A 17 7.21 18.46 1.12
C SER A 17 8.23 18.19 2.22
N PHE A 18 7.87 17.42 3.25
CA PHE A 18 8.78 17.05 4.33
C PHE A 18 9.92 16.15 3.85
N ILE A 19 9.62 15.18 3.01
CA ILE A 19 10.64 14.31 2.40
C ILE A 19 11.57 15.14 1.49
N SER A 20 11.03 16.05 0.69
CA SER A 20 11.82 16.95 -0.15
C SER A 20 12.73 17.86 0.67
N LEU A 21 12.23 18.39 1.80
CA LEU A 21 13.03 19.17 2.76
C LEU A 21 14.20 18.34 3.30
N MET A 22 13.95 17.09 3.70
CA MET A 22 15.00 16.23 4.23
C MET A 22 16.01 15.79 3.15
N GLU A 23 15.57 15.66 1.90
CA GLU A 23 16.42 15.33 0.76
C GLU A 23 17.32 16.52 0.40
N ASP A 24 16.75 17.70 0.24
CA ASP A 24 17.46 18.93 -0.14
C ASP A 24 18.43 19.40 0.97
N SER A 25 18.13 19.10 2.25
CA SER A 25 19.02 19.43 3.37
C SER A 25 20.27 18.54 3.46
N GLY A 26 20.31 17.42 2.72
CA GLY A 26 21.37 16.42 2.80
C GLY A 26 21.23 15.45 3.99
N TYR A 27 20.14 15.53 4.76
CA TYR A 27 19.87 14.65 5.89
C TYR A 27 19.68 13.20 5.46
N MET A 28 18.94 12.98 4.35
CA MET A 28 18.67 11.64 3.84
C MET A 28 19.92 10.88 3.43
N ALA A 29 20.93 11.56 2.88
CA ALA A 29 22.20 10.94 2.53
C ALA A 29 22.95 10.43 3.78
N ARG A 30 22.92 11.20 4.87
CA ARG A 30 23.52 10.79 6.15
C ARG A 30 22.75 9.67 6.84
N ALA A 31 21.42 9.72 6.80
CA ALA A 31 20.59 8.63 7.30
C ALA A 31 20.87 7.33 6.54
N ALA A 32 21.01 7.39 5.21
CA ALA A 32 21.39 6.22 4.40
C ALA A 32 22.78 5.69 4.77
N PHE A 33 23.74 6.57 5.06
CA PHE A 33 25.08 6.19 5.50
C PHE A 33 25.08 5.49 6.87
N ILE A 34 24.34 6.02 7.85
CA ILE A 34 24.20 5.39 9.17
C ILE A 34 23.53 4.01 9.06
N MET A 35 22.51 3.90 8.21
CA MET A 35 21.76 2.68 8.02
C MET A 35 22.45 1.65 7.12
N ASP A 36 23.54 2.03 6.45
CA ASP A 36 24.26 1.15 5.53
C ASP A 36 24.72 -0.16 6.20
N LYS A 37 25.21 -0.09 7.43
CA LYS A 37 25.61 -1.29 8.21
C LYS A 37 24.45 -2.27 8.40
N ILE A 38 23.24 -1.77 8.59
CA ILE A 38 22.05 -2.62 8.77
C ILE A 38 21.61 -3.17 7.42
N MET A 39 21.61 -2.32 6.38
CA MET A 39 21.24 -2.73 5.03
C MET A 39 22.20 -3.78 4.46
N HIS A 40 23.48 -3.65 4.72
CA HIS A 40 24.50 -4.66 4.35
C HIS A 40 24.22 -6.03 4.98
N LYS A 41 23.78 -6.09 6.24
CA LYS A 41 23.36 -7.35 6.88
C LYS A 41 22.17 -8.00 6.18
N MET A 42 21.35 -7.22 5.47
CA MET A 42 20.23 -7.70 4.66
C MET A 42 20.65 -8.07 3.23
N GLY A 43 21.91 -7.77 2.83
CA GLY A 43 22.40 -7.93 1.47
C GLY A 43 22.03 -6.78 0.53
N LEU A 44 21.63 -5.63 1.09
CA LEU A 44 21.22 -4.44 0.36
C LEU A 44 22.24 -3.30 0.54
N HIS A 45 22.22 -2.38 -0.38
CA HIS A 45 23.02 -1.16 -0.32
C HIS A 45 22.34 -0.10 0.55
N GLY A 46 23.09 0.75 1.26
CA GLY A 46 22.55 1.79 2.15
C GLY A 46 21.54 2.73 1.49
N LYS A 47 21.71 3.04 0.19
CA LYS A 47 20.73 3.82 -0.59
C LYS A 47 19.34 3.18 -0.66
N SER A 48 19.21 1.87 -0.42
CA SER A 48 17.92 1.17 -0.41
C SER A 48 17.04 1.54 0.78
N PHE A 49 17.62 2.13 1.83
CA PHE A 49 16.90 2.58 3.02
C PHE A 49 15.86 3.65 2.69
N ILE A 50 16.21 4.60 1.81
CA ILE A 50 15.33 5.71 1.44
C ILE A 50 14.03 5.22 0.77
N PRO A 51 14.09 4.41 -0.32
CA PRO A 51 12.89 3.82 -0.89
C PRO A 51 12.05 2.98 0.08
N LEU A 52 12.69 2.23 0.99
CA LEU A 52 11.96 1.43 1.97
C LEU A 52 11.15 2.29 2.95
N ILE A 53 11.71 3.38 3.44
CA ILE A 53 10.96 4.34 4.28
C ILE A 53 9.82 4.99 3.48
N MET A 54 10.08 5.39 2.25
CA MET A 54 9.04 5.97 1.38
C MET A 54 7.90 4.97 1.15
N GLY A 55 8.18 3.66 1.16
CA GLY A 55 7.20 2.57 1.03
C GLY A 55 6.11 2.58 2.10
N PHE A 56 6.39 3.02 3.31
CA PHE A 56 5.36 3.21 4.35
C PHE A 56 4.32 4.27 3.97
N GLY A 57 4.68 5.21 3.12
CA GLY A 57 3.74 6.18 2.59
C GLY A 57 3.02 5.66 1.35
N CYS A 58 3.75 5.46 0.27
CA CYS A 58 3.22 4.94 -0.99
C CYS A 58 4.31 4.18 -1.74
N ASN A 59 3.98 2.97 -2.19
CA ASN A 59 4.94 2.11 -2.89
C ASN A 59 5.33 2.67 -4.28
N VAL A 60 4.47 3.45 -4.93
CA VAL A 60 4.76 3.99 -6.27
C VAL A 60 5.96 4.95 -6.26
N PRO A 61 5.98 6.06 -5.49
CA PRO A 61 7.15 6.93 -5.42
C PRO A 61 8.36 6.21 -4.85
N ALA A 62 8.18 5.25 -3.95
CA ALA A 62 9.26 4.44 -3.41
C ALA A 62 9.96 3.60 -4.49
N ILE A 63 9.20 2.95 -5.38
CA ILE A 63 9.75 2.22 -6.53
C ILE A 63 10.43 3.17 -7.52
N MET A 64 9.84 4.34 -7.77
CA MET A 64 10.47 5.34 -8.62
C MET A 64 11.80 5.83 -8.04
N ALA A 65 11.87 6.05 -6.72
CA ALA A 65 13.10 6.40 -6.02
C ALA A 65 14.14 5.28 -6.05
N SER A 66 13.72 4.02 -6.01
CA SER A 66 14.66 2.89 -6.07
C SER A 66 15.43 2.81 -7.41
N ARG A 67 14.92 3.44 -8.47
CA ARG A 67 15.60 3.51 -9.79
C ARG A 67 16.91 4.31 -9.74
N THR A 68 17.10 5.16 -8.73
CA THR A 68 18.34 5.90 -8.53
C THR A 68 19.48 5.06 -7.93
N ILE A 69 19.19 3.81 -7.52
CA ILE A 69 20.19 2.89 -7.00
C ILE A 69 21.03 2.36 -8.16
N GLU A 70 22.32 2.60 -8.12
CA GLU A 70 23.27 2.23 -9.18
C GLU A 70 23.44 0.71 -9.31
N ASN A 71 23.57 0.02 -8.17
CA ASN A 71 23.71 -1.43 -8.14
C ASN A 71 22.41 -2.12 -8.56
N ARG A 72 22.45 -2.83 -9.70
CA ARG A 72 21.29 -3.53 -10.29
C ARG A 72 20.68 -4.55 -9.32
N LYS A 73 21.51 -5.31 -8.57
CA LYS A 73 21.08 -6.29 -7.59
C LYS A 73 20.23 -5.62 -6.49
N SER A 74 20.80 -4.63 -5.81
CA SER A 74 20.12 -3.91 -4.73
C SER A 74 18.86 -3.19 -5.23
N ARG A 75 18.90 -2.62 -6.45
CA ARG A 75 17.74 -1.97 -7.07
C ARG A 75 16.58 -2.94 -7.28
N LEU A 76 16.83 -4.10 -7.90
CA LEU A 76 15.79 -5.10 -8.16
C LEU A 76 15.21 -5.67 -6.87
N VAL A 77 16.06 -6.02 -5.91
CA VAL A 77 15.60 -6.54 -4.62
C VAL A 77 14.78 -5.48 -3.87
N THR A 78 15.23 -4.23 -3.84
CA THR A 78 14.49 -3.13 -3.20
C THR A 78 13.11 -2.94 -3.84
N MET A 79 13.00 -3.01 -5.18
CA MET A 79 11.71 -2.93 -5.89
C MET A 79 10.79 -4.08 -5.52
N LEU A 80 11.31 -5.30 -5.38
CA LEU A 80 10.52 -6.50 -5.07
C LEU A 80 10.05 -6.57 -3.62
N ILE A 81 10.83 -6.07 -2.67
CA ILE A 81 10.46 -6.09 -1.25
C ILE A 81 9.61 -4.89 -0.83
N ASN A 82 9.65 -3.79 -1.58
CA ASN A 82 8.92 -2.57 -1.24
C ASN A 82 7.40 -2.78 -1.07
N PRO A 83 6.71 -3.59 -1.89
CA PRO A 83 5.29 -3.90 -1.68
C PRO A 83 4.96 -4.58 -0.34
N LEU A 84 5.93 -5.18 0.34
CA LEU A 84 5.75 -5.78 1.67
C LEU A 84 5.70 -4.72 2.78
N MET A 85 6.19 -3.51 2.51
CA MET A 85 6.00 -2.37 3.42
C MET A 85 4.54 -1.94 3.44
N SER A 86 3.97 -1.77 4.66
CA SER A 86 2.60 -1.33 4.83
C SER A 86 2.44 0.11 4.39
N CYS A 87 1.86 0.33 3.22
CA CYS A 87 1.58 1.68 2.71
C CYS A 87 0.37 2.30 3.42
N SER A 88 0.26 3.63 3.37
CA SER A 88 -0.84 4.38 3.99
C SER A 88 -2.23 4.00 3.49
N ALA A 89 -2.34 3.45 2.28
CA ALA A 89 -3.59 2.97 1.71
C ALA A 89 -4.15 1.71 2.41
N ARG A 90 -3.32 0.95 3.11
CA ARG A 90 -3.75 -0.21 3.92
C ARG A 90 -4.22 0.19 5.31
N LEU A 91 -3.79 1.34 5.82
CA LEU A 91 -4.11 1.78 7.17
C LEU A 91 -5.63 1.85 7.47
N PRO A 92 -6.50 2.37 6.57
CA PRO A 92 -7.93 2.38 6.81
C PRO A 92 -8.54 0.98 7.02
N ILE A 93 -8.04 -0.03 6.28
CA ILE A 93 -8.48 -1.43 6.42
C ILE A 93 -8.09 -1.96 7.81
N TYR A 94 -6.85 -1.69 8.23
CA TYR A 94 -6.37 -2.10 9.55
C TYR A 94 -7.15 -1.42 10.67
N LEU A 95 -7.40 -0.11 10.57
CA LEU A 95 -8.17 0.64 11.56
C LEU A 95 -9.60 0.14 11.67
N LEU A 96 -10.24 -0.19 10.54
CA LEU A 96 -11.59 -0.75 10.50
C LEU A 96 -11.64 -2.08 11.24
N LEU A 97 -10.78 -3.03 10.89
CA LEU A 97 -10.79 -4.37 11.49
C LEU A 97 -10.30 -4.37 12.95
N VAL A 98 -9.29 -3.57 13.25
CA VAL A 98 -8.77 -3.47 14.63
C VAL A 98 -9.76 -2.78 15.54
N GLY A 99 -10.42 -1.72 15.08
CA GLY A 99 -11.47 -1.03 15.83
C GLY A 99 -12.67 -1.92 16.13
N ALA A 100 -13.01 -2.81 15.21
CA ALA A 100 -14.10 -3.75 15.32
C ALA A 100 -13.81 -4.93 16.26
N PHE A 101 -12.67 -5.59 16.07
CA PHE A 101 -12.38 -6.87 16.74
C PHE A 101 -11.40 -6.77 17.89
N PHE A 102 -10.62 -5.69 17.99
CA PHE A 102 -9.58 -5.51 19.02
C PHE A 102 -9.62 -4.13 19.70
N PRO A 103 -10.77 -3.64 20.22
CA PRO A 103 -10.88 -2.28 20.75
C PRO A 103 -9.92 -2.02 21.92
N ASN A 104 -9.68 -3.02 22.79
CA ASN A 104 -8.83 -2.88 23.96
C ASN A 104 -7.31 -2.89 23.64
N ASN A 105 -6.90 -3.53 22.53
CA ASN A 105 -5.50 -3.73 22.17
C ASN A 105 -5.17 -3.22 20.77
N ALA A 106 -5.89 -2.21 20.30
CA ALA A 106 -5.78 -1.69 18.93
C ALA A 106 -4.36 -1.31 18.54
N SER A 107 -3.67 -0.56 19.39
CA SER A 107 -2.29 -0.09 19.13
C SER A 107 -1.30 -1.24 19.05
N LEU A 108 -1.46 -2.26 19.90
CA LEU A 108 -0.58 -3.42 19.93
C LEU A 108 -0.73 -4.27 18.68
N VAL A 109 -1.96 -4.53 18.24
CA VAL A 109 -2.24 -5.29 17.01
C VAL A 109 -1.69 -4.58 15.77
N LEU A 110 -1.87 -3.26 15.68
CA LEU A 110 -1.29 -2.46 14.60
C LEU A 110 0.25 -2.56 14.60
N LEU A 111 0.88 -2.42 15.76
CA LEU A 111 2.33 -2.54 15.89
C LEU A 111 2.82 -3.91 15.43
N ILE A 112 2.13 -4.98 15.81
CA ILE A 112 2.46 -6.37 15.40
C ILE A 112 2.38 -6.51 13.88
N ILE A 113 1.33 -5.99 13.23
CA ILE A 113 1.17 -6.09 11.76
C ILE A 113 2.29 -5.35 11.03
N TYR A 114 2.66 -4.14 11.50
CA TYR A 114 3.79 -3.42 10.94
C TYR A 114 5.11 -4.15 11.16
N ALA A 115 5.32 -4.73 12.35
CA ALA A 115 6.50 -5.53 12.66
C ALA A 115 6.60 -6.77 11.77
N ILE A 116 5.49 -7.47 11.53
CA ILE A 116 5.40 -8.61 10.60
C ILE A 116 5.81 -8.16 9.18
N GLY A 117 5.31 -7.02 8.71
CA GLY A 117 5.66 -6.47 7.39
C GLY A 117 7.17 -6.22 7.25
N ILE A 118 7.77 -5.58 8.24
CA ILE A 118 9.22 -5.32 8.27
C ILE A 118 10.01 -6.63 8.31
N LEU A 119 9.62 -7.57 9.19
CA LEU A 119 10.26 -8.87 9.31
C LEU A 119 10.22 -9.63 7.98
N LEU A 120 9.06 -9.65 7.34
CA LEU A 120 8.87 -10.31 6.06
C LEU A 120 9.74 -9.68 4.97
N ALA A 121 9.81 -8.35 4.93
CA ALA A 121 10.68 -7.63 4.00
C ALA A 121 12.16 -7.96 4.20
N VAL A 122 12.62 -8.07 5.47
CA VAL A 122 13.99 -8.46 5.79
C VAL A 122 14.29 -9.90 5.35
N VAL A 123 13.37 -10.83 5.64
CA VAL A 123 13.50 -12.25 5.26
C VAL A 123 13.55 -12.38 3.73
N MET A 124 12.61 -11.73 3.02
CA MET A 124 12.55 -11.78 1.56
C MET A 124 13.75 -11.09 0.91
N ALA A 125 14.25 -10.00 1.48
CA ALA A 125 15.48 -9.36 1.01
C ALA A 125 16.66 -10.33 1.03
N ARG A 126 16.86 -11.02 2.16
CA ARG A 126 17.93 -12.02 2.29
C ARG A 126 17.74 -13.20 1.33
N LEU A 127 16.50 -13.68 1.19
CA LEU A 127 16.17 -14.78 0.30
C LEU A 127 16.50 -14.42 -1.15
N PHE A 128 16.04 -13.25 -1.60
CA PHE A 128 16.29 -12.79 -2.98
C PHE A 128 17.77 -12.51 -3.24
N CYS A 129 18.47 -11.90 -2.30
CA CYS A 129 19.91 -11.68 -2.44
C CYS A 129 20.69 -12.98 -2.52
N ARG A 130 20.25 -14.04 -1.80
CA ARG A 130 20.97 -15.33 -1.76
C ARG A 130 20.65 -16.21 -2.95
N PHE A 131 19.39 -16.28 -3.39
CA PHE A 131 18.92 -17.27 -4.37
C PHE A 131 18.64 -16.70 -5.75
N LEU A 132 18.09 -15.48 -5.84
CA LEU A 132 17.56 -14.97 -7.11
C LEU A 132 18.54 -14.06 -7.84
N VAL A 133 19.24 -13.20 -7.12
CA VAL A 133 20.05 -12.15 -7.73
C VAL A 133 21.51 -12.30 -7.31
N LYS A 134 22.27 -13.04 -8.12
CA LYS A 134 23.73 -13.13 -7.98
C LYS A 134 24.36 -11.87 -8.61
N GLY A 135 25.24 -11.23 -7.88
CA GLY A 135 26.00 -10.06 -8.36
C GLY A 135 27.04 -9.64 -7.32
N ASP A 136 28.07 -8.96 -7.77
CA ASP A 136 29.13 -8.46 -6.92
C ASP A 136 28.61 -7.29 -6.06
N ASP A 137 28.96 -7.31 -4.78
CA ASP A 137 28.68 -6.22 -3.87
C ASP A 137 29.72 -5.11 -4.14
N THR A 138 29.28 -4.05 -4.81
CA THR A 138 30.12 -2.87 -4.99
C THR A 138 30.26 -2.13 -3.66
N PRO A 139 31.50 -1.74 -3.25
CA PRO A 139 31.68 -0.99 -2.03
C PRO A 139 30.94 0.34 -2.08
N PHE A 140 30.32 0.69 -0.95
CA PHE A 140 29.57 1.93 -0.82
C PHE A 140 30.55 3.11 -0.68
N VAL A 141 30.72 3.86 -1.73
CA VAL A 141 31.40 5.15 -1.69
C VAL A 141 30.37 6.24 -1.94
N MET A 142 30.00 6.97 -0.90
CA MET A 142 29.10 8.11 -1.01
C MET A 142 29.79 9.36 -0.46
N GLU A 143 29.96 10.34 -1.32
CA GLU A 143 30.33 11.67 -0.88
C GLU A 143 29.14 12.27 -0.12
N LEU A 144 29.35 12.65 1.14
CA LEU A 144 28.31 13.28 1.95
C LEU A 144 28.13 14.72 1.48
N PRO A 145 26.96 15.09 0.95
CA PRO A 145 26.71 16.46 0.54
C PRO A 145 26.78 17.41 1.75
N PRO A 146 27.28 18.64 1.58
CA PRO A 146 27.26 19.63 2.64
C PRO A 146 25.83 19.95 3.08
N TYR A 147 25.65 20.29 4.35
CA TYR A 147 24.34 20.77 4.83
C TYR A 147 23.99 22.07 4.11
N ARG A 148 22.80 22.10 3.52
CA ARG A 148 22.25 23.30 2.90
C ARG A 148 20.86 23.56 3.49
N ILE A 149 20.55 24.82 3.74
CA ILE A 149 19.20 25.23 4.09
C ILE A 149 18.41 25.29 2.79
N PRO A 150 17.41 24.42 2.59
CA PRO A 150 16.64 24.41 1.36
C PRO A 150 15.79 25.68 1.25
N THR A 151 15.73 26.25 0.06
CA THR A 151 14.88 27.40 -0.22
C THR A 151 13.43 26.95 -0.39
N SER A 152 12.48 27.69 0.16
CA SER A 152 11.04 27.37 0.04
C SER A 152 10.58 27.22 -1.44
N LYS A 153 11.18 27.99 -2.34
CA LYS A 153 10.95 27.90 -3.78
C LYS A 153 11.43 26.56 -4.38
N SER A 154 12.56 26.02 -3.90
CA SER A 154 13.09 24.71 -4.32
C SER A 154 12.14 23.60 -3.87
N ILE A 155 11.74 23.61 -2.59
CA ILE A 155 10.83 22.62 -2.02
C ILE A 155 9.51 22.59 -2.79
N PHE A 156 8.91 23.76 -3.04
CA PHE A 156 7.63 23.84 -3.77
C PHE A 156 7.77 23.31 -5.19
N ARG A 157 8.85 23.67 -5.91
CA ARG A 157 9.09 23.18 -7.27
C ARG A 157 9.27 21.66 -7.28
N HIS A 158 10.10 21.09 -6.41
CA HIS A 158 10.34 19.65 -6.34
C HIS A 158 9.08 18.87 -5.96
N THR A 159 8.30 19.39 -4.99
CA THR A 159 7.01 18.77 -4.61
C THR A 159 6.03 18.80 -5.77
N TRP A 160 5.95 19.91 -6.49
CA TRP A 160 5.07 20.05 -7.66
C TRP A 160 5.49 19.12 -8.81
N GLU A 161 6.79 19.07 -9.12
CA GLU A 161 7.30 18.20 -10.18
C GLU A 161 7.07 16.71 -9.86
N LYS A 162 7.33 16.27 -8.63
CA LYS A 162 7.05 14.91 -8.17
C LYS A 162 5.55 14.59 -8.23
N GLY A 163 4.71 15.51 -7.74
CA GLY A 163 3.25 15.37 -7.80
C GLY A 163 2.70 15.33 -9.22
N ALA A 164 3.18 16.21 -10.09
CA ALA A 164 2.79 16.24 -11.50
C ALA A 164 3.24 14.98 -12.25
N GLN A 165 4.43 14.47 -12.00
CA GLN A 165 4.90 13.21 -12.59
C GLN A 165 4.07 12.01 -12.11
N TYR A 166 3.70 11.98 -10.82
CA TYR A 166 2.82 10.97 -10.27
C TYR A 166 1.44 10.99 -10.96
N LEU A 167 0.82 12.17 -11.04
CA LEU A 167 -0.50 12.32 -11.68
C LEU A 167 -0.47 11.94 -13.16
N ARG A 168 0.55 12.36 -13.89
CA ARG A 168 0.68 12.02 -15.33
C ARG A 168 0.87 10.53 -15.59
N LYS A 169 1.68 9.84 -14.76
CA LYS A 169 1.97 8.42 -14.95
C LYS A 169 0.90 7.51 -14.37
N MET A 170 0.37 7.84 -13.19
CA MET A 170 -0.49 6.95 -12.42
C MET A 170 -1.96 7.32 -12.49
N GLY A 171 -2.29 8.61 -12.68
CA GLY A 171 -3.67 9.10 -12.69
C GLY A 171 -4.53 8.41 -13.76
N GLY A 172 -3.99 8.24 -14.97
CA GLY A 172 -4.69 7.52 -16.04
C GLY A 172 -4.93 6.05 -15.71
N ILE A 173 -3.93 5.36 -15.15
CA ILE A 173 -4.03 3.93 -14.81
C ILE A 173 -5.03 3.72 -13.67
N ILE A 174 -4.98 4.56 -12.63
CA ILE A 174 -5.91 4.49 -11.50
C ILE A 174 -7.33 4.79 -11.97
N MET A 175 -7.52 5.80 -12.82
CA MET A 175 -8.83 6.16 -13.38
C MET A 175 -9.42 5.02 -14.20
N VAL A 176 -8.66 4.42 -15.10
CA VAL A 176 -9.13 3.27 -15.89
C VAL A 176 -9.46 2.08 -15.00
N ALA A 177 -8.60 1.76 -14.02
CA ALA A 177 -8.86 0.67 -13.07
C ALA A 177 -10.14 0.93 -12.25
N SER A 178 -10.35 2.15 -11.78
CA SER A 178 -11.56 2.51 -11.03
C SER A 178 -12.82 2.41 -11.88
N ILE A 179 -12.77 2.83 -13.15
CA ILE A 179 -13.89 2.71 -14.10
C ILE A 179 -14.21 1.23 -14.36
N VAL A 180 -13.19 0.39 -14.54
CA VAL A 180 -13.38 -1.05 -14.77
C VAL A 180 -14.04 -1.71 -13.55
N ILE A 181 -13.55 -1.42 -12.33
CA ILE A 181 -14.12 -1.98 -11.10
C ILE A 181 -15.55 -1.49 -10.89
N TRP A 182 -15.80 -0.20 -11.14
CA TRP A 182 -17.15 0.37 -11.09
C TRP A 182 -18.07 -0.32 -12.10
N ALA A 183 -17.64 -0.48 -13.33
CA ALA A 183 -18.45 -1.15 -14.37
C ALA A 183 -18.74 -2.61 -14.01
N LEU A 184 -17.76 -3.35 -13.47
CA LEU A 184 -17.95 -4.73 -13.02
C LEU A 184 -18.93 -4.84 -11.83
N GLY A 185 -18.98 -3.82 -10.97
CA GLY A 185 -19.93 -3.73 -9.87
C GLY A 185 -21.33 -3.23 -10.29
N TYR A 186 -21.42 -2.48 -11.39
CA TYR A 186 -22.68 -1.87 -11.87
C TYR A 186 -23.49 -2.82 -12.75
N TYR A 187 -22.84 -3.57 -13.64
CA TYR A 187 -23.50 -4.48 -14.59
C TYR A 187 -23.60 -5.91 -14.02
N PRO A 188 -24.64 -6.75 -14.43
CA PRO A 188 -25.52 -6.53 -15.57
C PRO A 188 -26.85 -5.82 -15.25
N ASP A 189 -27.41 -5.90 -14.04
CA ASP A 189 -28.82 -5.58 -13.77
C ASP A 189 -28.99 -4.54 -12.64
N HIS A 190 -28.47 -3.33 -12.83
CA HIS A 190 -28.55 -2.27 -11.80
C HIS A 190 -30.00 -1.89 -11.43
N ASP A 191 -30.90 -1.81 -12.43
CA ASP A 191 -32.27 -1.33 -12.22
C ASP A 191 -33.25 -2.40 -11.71
N ALA A 192 -32.80 -3.65 -11.61
CA ALA A 192 -33.62 -4.79 -11.19
C ALA A 192 -33.70 -4.98 -9.68
N TYR A 193 -32.76 -4.43 -8.92
CA TYR A 193 -32.62 -4.63 -7.48
C TYR A 193 -32.80 -3.34 -6.72
N GLN A 194 -33.60 -3.37 -5.63
CA GLN A 194 -33.80 -2.24 -4.74
C GLN A 194 -32.72 -2.12 -3.68
N ASP A 195 -32.06 -3.25 -3.32
CA ASP A 195 -30.99 -3.31 -2.35
C ASP A 195 -29.62 -3.33 -3.02
N VAL A 196 -28.73 -2.43 -2.59
CA VAL A 196 -27.35 -2.31 -3.10
C VAL A 196 -26.53 -3.57 -2.83
N ALA A 197 -26.83 -4.28 -1.73
CA ALA A 197 -26.15 -5.52 -1.39
C ALA A 197 -26.54 -6.67 -2.35
N GLU A 198 -27.82 -6.83 -2.68
CA GLU A 198 -28.30 -7.83 -3.65
C GLU A 198 -27.81 -7.52 -5.07
N GLN A 199 -27.77 -6.25 -5.43
CA GLN A 199 -27.20 -5.80 -6.70
C GLN A 199 -25.73 -6.20 -6.83
N GLN A 200 -24.93 -5.97 -5.80
CA GLN A 200 -23.51 -6.33 -5.82
C GLN A 200 -23.30 -7.85 -5.81
N GLU A 201 -24.15 -8.62 -5.15
CA GLU A 201 -24.10 -10.09 -5.15
C GLU A 201 -24.32 -10.66 -6.56
N ASN A 202 -25.21 -10.08 -7.34
CA ASN A 202 -25.53 -10.51 -8.70
C ASN A 202 -24.67 -9.87 -9.79
N SER A 203 -23.89 -8.83 -9.44
CA SER A 203 -22.95 -8.16 -10.34
C SER A 203 -21.83 -9.10 -10.81
N TYR A 204 -21.12 -8.70 -11.87
CA TYR A 204 -19.96 -9.48 -12.35
C TYR A 204 -18.88 -9.63 -11.27
N ILE A 205 -18.65 -8.60 -10.44
CA ILE A 205 -17.67 -8.66 -9.37
C ILE A 205 -18.10 -9.63 -8.26
N GLY A 206 -19.41 -9.71 -7.94
CA GLY A 206 -19.97 -10.66 -7.01
C GLY A 206 -19.87 -12.12 -7.50
N ARG A 207 -20.16 -12.34 -8.80
CA ARG A 207 -19.99 -13.67 -9.42
C ARG A 207 -18.54 -14.14 -9.41
N ILE A 208 -17.59 -13.24 -9.68
CA ILE A 208 -16.15 -13.56 -9.56
C ILE A 208 -15.79 -13.84 -8.10
N GLY A 209 -16.32 -13.07 -7.14
CA GLY A 209 -16.12 -13.28 -5.71
C GLY A 209 -16.57 -14.68 -5.29
N LYS A 210 -17.79 -15.10 -5.69
CA LYS A 210 -18.32 -16.45 -5.44
C LYS A 210 -17.51 -17.56 -6.14
N ALA A 211 -16.96 -17.30 -7.31
CA ALA A 211 -16.10 -18.26 -8.00
C ALA A 211 -14.74 -18.44 -7.29
N VAL A 212 -14.25 -17.43 -6.61
CA VAL A 212 -13.00 -17.45 -5.83
C VAL A 212 -13.23 -17.98 -4.41
N GLU A 213 -14.47 -17.92 -3.89
CA GLU A 213 -14.84 -18.36 -2.54
C GLU A 213 -14.26 -19.72 -2.15
N PRO A 214 -14.39 -20.83 -2.96
CA PRO A 214 -13.85 -22.12 -2.58
C PRO A 214 -12.32 -22.14 -2.36
N VAL A 215 -11.61 -21.18 -2.89
CA VAL A 215 -10.15 -21.04 -2.71
C VAL A 215 -9.82 -20.32 -1.40
N ILE A 216 -10.66 -19.38 -0.97
CA ILE A 216 -10.45 -18.55 0.21
C ILE A 216 -11.23 -19.04 1.45
N GLU A 217 -12.23 -19.89 1.27
CA GLU A 217 -13.01 -20.54 2.33
C GLU A 217 -12.14 -21.26 3.37
N PRO A 218 -11.06 -21.99 3.01
CA PRO A 218 -10.16 -22.58 4.00
C PRO A 218 -9.48 -21.58 4.93
N LEU A 219 -9.41 -20.29 4.54
CA LEU A 219 -8.90 -19.20 5.36
C LEU A 219 -9.99 -18.57 6.25
N GLY A 220 -11.23 -19.01 6.12
CA GLY A 220 -12.39 -18.45 6.81
C GLY A 220 -12.91 -17.16 6.19
N PHE A 221 -12.57 -16.87 4.95
CA PHE A 221 -13.03 -15.67 4.23
C PHE A 221 -14.29 -16.00 3.43
N ASP A 222 -15.31 -15.16 3.56
CA ASP A 222 -16.50 -15.24 2.73
C ASP A 222 -16.31 -14.55 1.37
N TRP A 223 -17.26 -14.70 0.47
CA TRP A 223 -17.22 -14.09 -0.85
C TRP A 223 -17.13 -12.55 -0.80
N LYS A 224 -17.74 -11.90 0.22
CA LYS A 224 -17.71 -10.45 0.39
C LYS A 224 -16.29 -9.94 0.67
N LEU A 225 -15.55 -10.64 1.54
CA LEU A 225 -14.12 -10.38 1.76
C LEU A 225 -13.30 -10.63 0.50
N GLY A 226 -13.67 -11.67 -0.28
CA GLY A 226 -13.08 -11.95 -1.58
C GLY A 226 -13.26 -10.80 -2.58
N VAL A 227 -14.46 -10.24 -2.69
CA VAL A 227 -14.73 -9.04 -3.50
C VAL A 227 -13.91 -7.85 -3.02
N GLY A 228 -13.76 -7.68 -1.69
CA GLY A 228 -12.88 -6.67 -1.10
C GLY A 228 -11.43 -6.83 -1.55
N ILE A 229 -10.89 -8.05 -1.57
CA ILE A 229 -9.54 -8.35 -2.05
C ILE A 229 -9.41 -7.99 -3.54
N LEU A 230 -10.36 -8.37 -4.38
CA LEU A 230 -10.35 -8.07 -5.81
C LEU A 230 -10.37 -6.57 -6.09
N SER A 231 -11.25 -5.82 -5.43
CA SER A 231 -11.30 -4.36 -5.56
C SER A 231 -9.99 -3.69 -5.11
N GLY A 232 -9.34 -4.26 -4.09
CA GLY A 232 -8.05 -3.81 -3.59
C GLY A 232 -6.86 -4.01 -4.53
N VAL A 233 -6.98 -4.85 -5.55
CA VAL A 233 -5.98 -4.95 -6.63
C VAL A 233 -5.97 -3.67 -7.47
N GLY A 234 -7.13 -3.09 -7.73
CA GLY A 234 -7.23 -1.80 -8.44
C GLY A 234 -6.66 -0.65 -7.60
N ALA A 235 -7.26 -0.44 -6.44
CA ALA A 235 -6.78 0.53 -5.45
C ALA A 235 -7.12 0.03 -4.04
N LYS A 236 -6.14 0.01 -3.16
CA LYS A 236 -6.31 -0.54 -1.80
C LYS A 236 -7.33 0.22 -0.95
N GLU A 237 -7.56 1.47 -1.27
CA GLU A 237 -8.60 2.29 -0.64
C GLU A 237 -10.02 1.79 -0.95
N LEU A 238 -10.22 1.16 -2.10
CA LEU A 238 -11.53 0.66 -2.51
C LEU A 238 -12.00 -0.50 -1.63
N VAL A 239 -11.09 -1.24 -1.00
CA VAL A 239 -11.45 -2.34 -0.09
C VAL A 239 -12.42 -1.88 0.99
N VAL A 240 -12.11 -0.77 1.67
CA VAL A 240 -12.96 -0.25 2.76
C VAL A 240 -14.31 0.21 2.24
N SER A 241 -14.33 0.93 1.10
CA SER A 241 -15.59 1.36 0.49
C SER A 241 -16.45 0.16 0.06
N THR A 242 -15.83 -0.85 -0.56
CA THR A 242 -16.53 -2.06 -1.00
C THR A 242 -17.07 -2.85 0.19
N LEU A 243 -16.27 -3.06 1.24
CA LEU A 243 -16.73 -3.72 2.46
C LEU A 243 -17.83 -2.89 3.15
N GLY A 244 -17.72 -1.56 3.14
CA GLY A 244 -18.74 -0.67 3.65
C GLY A 244 -20.08 -0.88 2.95
N VAL A 245 -20.08 -0.96 1.63
CA VAL A 245 -21.32 -1.17 0.85
C VAL A 245 -21.87 -2.59 1.03
N LEU A 246 -21.00 -3.63 1.10
CA LEU A 246 -21.42 -5.03 1.20
C LEU A 246 -21.95 -5.44 2.58
N TYR A 247 -21.54 -4.74 3.65
CA TYR A 247 -21.93 -5.05 5.04
C TYR A 247 -22.79 -3.95 5.70
N ALA A 248 -22.97 -2.79 5.06
CA ALA A 248 -23.83 -1.73 5.55
C ALA A 248 -25.21 -1.85 4.90
N ASP A 249 -26.25 -2.04 5.70
CA ASP A 249 -27.65 -1.95 5.26
C ASP A 249 -28.10 -0.49 5.10
N ASP A 250 -27.39 0.48 5.72
CA ASP A 250 -27.64 1.91 5.67
C ASP A 250 -26.39 2.72 5.32
N ALA A 251 -26.55 3.76 4.52
CA ALA A 251 -25.47 4.58 3.94
C ALA A 251 -24.64 5.39 4.97
N GLU A 252 -24.98 5.37 6.27
CA GLU A 252 -24.33 6.13 7.34
C GLU A 252 -23.66 5.25 8.42
N ALA A 253 -23.31 4.00 8.11
CA ALA A 253 -22.69 3.12 9.10
C ALA A 253 -21.26 3.58 9.44
N ASP A 254 -21.02 3.91 10.71
CA ASP A 254 -19.69 4.19 11.25
C ASP A 254 -18.78 2.93 11.19
N ALA A 255 -17.47 3.15 11.06
CA ALA A 255 -16.48 2.07 10.93
C ALA A 255 -16.55 1.05 12.10
N VAL A 256 -17.00 1.47 13.28
CA VAL A 256 -17.15 0.61 14.45
C VAL A 256 -18.39 -0.29 14.31
N SER A 257 -19.50 0.24 13.82
CA SER A 257 -20.74 -0.52 13.60
C SER A 257 -20.59 -1.54 12.45
N LEU A 258 -19.75 -1.23 11.47
CA LEU A 258 -19.45 -2.12 10.35
C LEU A 258 -18.73 -3.40 10.82
N GLY A 259 -17.85 -3.28 11.79
CA GLY A 259 -17.10 -4.42 12.30
C GLY A 259 -17.93 -5.40 13.11
N GLU A 260 -18.96 -4.95 13.80
CA GLU A 260 -19.89 -5.82 14.53
C GLU A 260 -20.78 -6.65 13.60
N ARG A 261 -20.97 -6.17 12.35
CA ARG A 261 -21.80 -6.82 11.32
C ARG A 261 -21.03 -7.83 10.47
N ILE A 262 -19.71 -7.80 10.50
CA ILE A 262 -18.89 -8.75 9.75
C ILE A 262 -18.84 -10.07 10.55
N PRO A 263 -19.41 -11.18 10.04
CA PRO A 263 -19.57 -12.44 10.80
C PRO A 263 -18.27 -13.26 10.80
N ILE A 264 -17.14 -12.67 11.20
CA ILE A 264 -15.84 -13.33 11.27
C ILE A 264 -15.28 -13.35 12.70
N THR A 265 -14.47 -14.34 13.01
CA THR A 265 -13.78 -14.41 14.29
C THR A 265 -12.59 -13.44 14.33
N PRO A 266 -12.14 -12.97 15.51
CA PRO A 266 -10.97 -12.11 15.63
C PRO A 266 -9.70 -12.71 15.00
N LEU A 267 -9.56 -14.05 15.01
CA LEU A 267 -8.45 -14.75 14.38
C LEU A 267 -8.49 -14.60 12.86
N VAL A 268 -9.66 -14.74 12.27
CA VAL A 268 -9.88 -14.57 10.81
C VAL A 268 -9.66 -13.12 10.41
N ALA A 269 -10.10 -12.16 11.22
CA ALA A 269 -9.85 -10.74 11.00
C ALA A 269 -8.34 -10.43 10.99
N PHE A 270 -7.59 -10.98 11.95
CA PHE A 270 -6.13 -10.88 11.97
C PHE A 270 -5.49 -11.53 10.73
N GLY A 271 -5.94 -12.74 10.36
CA GLY A 271 -5.52 -13.43 9.14
C GLY A 271 -5.77 -12.61 7.88
N TYR A 272 -6.92 -11.95 7.79
CA TYR A 272 -7.24 -11.05 6.67
C TYR A 272 -6.31 -9.84 6.60
N MET A 273 -5.97 -9.22 7.73
CA MET A 273 -5.01 -8.13 7.77
C MET A 273 -3.61 -8.55 7.30
N VAL A 274 -3.15 -9.75 7.73
CA VAL A 274 -1.87 -10.34 7.26
C VAL A 274 -1.95 -10.71 5.77
N PHE A 275 -3.07 -11.22 5.32
CA PHE A 275 -3.30 -11.50 3.90
C PHE A 275 -3.23 -10.22 3.06
N VAL A 276 -3.89 -9.14 3.50
CA VAL A 276 -3.83 -7.81 2.85
C VAL A 276 -2.42 -7.23 2.87
N LEU A 277 -1.59 -7.59 3.84
CA LEU A 277 -0.18 -7.21 3.87
C LEU A 277 0.63 -7.89 2.76
N ILE A 278 0.41 -9.18 2.53
CA ILE A 278 1.25 -10.02 1.67
C ILE A 278 0.75 -10.04 0.22
N TYR A 279 -0.58 -9.99 0.01
CA TYR A 279 -1.16 -10.16 -1.31
C TYR A 279 -0.73 -9.07 -2.30
N PHE A 280 -1.12 -9.24 -3.54
CA PHE A 280 -0.74 -8.47 -4.71
C PHE A 280 -0.65 -6.95 -4.44
N PRO A 281 0.40 -6.27 -4.91
CA PRO A 281 0.44 -4.81 -4.89
C PRO A 281 -0.65 -4.21 -5.81
N CYS A 282 -1.04 -2.95 -5.58
CA CYS A 282 -2.01 -2.28 -6.45
C CYS A 282 -1.48 -2.13 -7.89
N ILE A 283 -2.38 -2.03 -8.85
CA ILE A 283 -2.03 -1.90 -10.29
C ILE A 283 -1.05 -0.75 -10.54
N ALA A 284 -1.20 0.38 -9.83
CA ALA A 284 -0.27 1.51 -9.93
C ALA A 284 1.17 1.12 -9.54
N THR A 285 1.33 0.28 -8.52
CA THR A 285 2.64 -0.23 -8.09
C THR A 285 3.25 -1.16 -9.16
N LEU A 286 2.44 -2.05 -9.73
CA LEU A 286 2.88 -2.93 -10.82
C LEU A 286 3.31 -2.13 -12.06
N ALA A 287 2.55 -1.10 -12.43
CA ALA A 287 2.90 -0.20 -13.51
C ALA A 287 4.18 0.62 -13.24
N ALA A 288 4.48 0.90 -11.95
CA ALA A 288 5.72 1.58 -11.59
C ALA A 288 6.96 0.66 -11.65
N ILE A 289 6.79 -0.65 -11.49
CA ILE A 289 7.88 -1.64 -11.61
C ILE A 289 8.30 -1.79 -13.08
N LYS A 290 7.37 -1.71 -14.03
CA LYS A 290 7.62 -1.76 -15.48
C LYS A 290 8.36 -0.51 -15.95
#